data_36b69baf9bd547c848ee2c6f336da6e0
#
_entry.id   36b69baf9bd547c848ee2c6f336da6e0
#
_cell.length_a   1.000
_cell.length_b   1.000
_cell.length_c   1.000
_cell.angle_alpha   90.00
_cell.angle_beta   90.00
_cell.angle_gamma   90.00
#
_symmetry.space_group_name_H-M   'P 1'
#
loop_
_entity.id
_entity.type
_entity.pdbx_description
1 polymer ?
#
loop_
_entity_poly.entity_id
_entity_poly.type
_entity_poly.pdbx_seq_one_letter_code
_entity_poly.pdbx_strand_id
1 'polypeptide(L)'
;MQIKRNAEIEILNSLVRNNSVVAILGPRQCGKTTLSRQFASQWKSEATFFDLEHPRDVQRLEEPMLALENISGLIVIDEIQRTPDLFPVLRVLADRHKKAKYLILGSASRDLIRQSSETLAGRISYLEIGGFSSQLVGASKTERLWIRGSFPRSFLAQNEAASYQWRQDFIATFLERDIPQLGINIPAKAMGRFWRMLAHYHGQVFNASEIGRSLGVSDHTAQRYLDLLSGTFMVRQLRPWYSNTKKRIVKRPKIYFRDSGILHALFALENKKDVLSHPKLGASWEGFALEEAVRTAGLKEEEVFFWSVHSAAEVDLVFPKKGRLYGLEVKYVQAPRVTNSMRSAMAELSLSHLWIIYPGKISYPLDKNITVIPMSDLNKIKI
;
A
#
# COMPACT_ATOMS: atom_id res chain seq x y z
N MET A 1 -4.60 -8.35 -22.37
CA MET A 1 -3.25 -8.85 -22.06
C MET A 1 -3.12 -8.92 -20.55
N GLN A 2 -2.86 -10.07 -19.96
CA GLN A 2 -2.74 -10.22 -18.50
C GLN A 2 -1.27 -10.05 -18.11
N ILE A 3 -0.97 -9.11 -17.20
CA ILE A 3 0.40 -8.90 -16.70
C ILE A 3 0.70 -9.96 -15.64
N LYS A 4 1.79 -10.70 -15.80
CA LYS A 4 2.23 -11.73 -14.84
C LYS A 4 2.99 -11.11 -13.69
N ARG A 5 2.65 -11.48 -12.45
CA ARG A 5 3.27 -11.00 -11.20
C ARG A 5 4.29 -12.01 -10.65
N ASN A 6 5.36 -12.23 -11.42
CA ASN A 6 6.31 -13.30 -11.10
C ASN A 6 6.99 -13.11 -9.73
N ALA A 7 7.35 -11.88 -9.36
CA ALA A 7 7.99 -11.61 -8.07
C ALA A 7 7.06 -11.95 -6.90
N GLU A 8 5.79 -11.56 -6.97
CA GLU A 8 4.79 -11.88 -5.94
C GLU A 8 4.51 -13.40 -5.90
N ILE A 9 4.53 -14.10 -7.05
CA ILE A 9 4.40 -15.57 -7.11
C ILE A 9 5.58 -16.26 -6.44
N GLU A 10 6.81 -15.78 -6.62
CA GLU A 10 8.00 -16.32 -5.94
C GLU A 10 7.90 -16.15 -4.42
N ILE A 11 7.46 -15.00 -3.95
CA ILE A 11 7.20 -14.76 -2.53
C ILE A 11 6.12 -15.70 -2.01
N LEU A 12 4.99 -15.85 -2.73
CA LEU A 12 3.91 -16.77 -2.35
C LEU A 12 4.40 -18.22 -2.26
N ASN A 13 5.23 -18.66 -3.22
CA ASN A 13 5.83 -19.99 -3.17
C ASN A 13 6.63 -20.22 -1.89
N SER A 14 7.41 -19.23 -1.47
CA SER A 14 8.17 -19.30 -0.21
C SER A 14 7.25 -19.33 1.01
N LEU A 15 6.24 -18.45 1.05
CA LEU A 15 5.33 -18.35 2.18
C LEU A 15 4.48 -19.62 2.35
N VAL A 16 3.91 -20.15 1.26
CA VAL A 16 3.03 -21.35 1.30
C VAL A 16 3.81 -22.62 1.65
N ARG A 17 5.10 -22.72 1.28
CA ARG A 17 5.95 -23.84 1.70
C ARG A 17 6.09 -23.89 3.22
N ASN A 18 6.27 -22.74 3.85
CA ASN A 18 6.61 -22.65 5.27
C ASN A 18 5.38 -22.49 6.18
N ASN A 19 4.20 -22.15 5.65
CA ASN A 19 3.01 -21.88 6.45
C ASN A 19 1.80 -22.66 5.94
N SER A 20 0.90 -23.02 6.83
CA SER A 20 -0.37 -23.65 6.47
C SER A 20 -1.38 -22.65 5.90
N VAL A 21 -1.36 -21.42 6.41
CA VAL A 21 -2.24 -20.34 5.95
C VAL A 21 -1.40 -19.17 5.45
N VAL A 22 -1.73 -18.64 4.28
CA VAL A 22 -1.14 -17.41 3.75
C VAL A 22 -2.26 -16.45 3.38
N ALA A 23 -2.17 -15.20 3.83
CA ALA A 23 -3.11 -14.15 3.49
C ALA A 23 -2.51 -13.18 2.48
N ILE A 24 -3.19 -12.97 1.34
CA ILE A 24 -2.92 -11.88 0.41
C ILE A 24 -3.83 -10.72 0.78
N LEU A 25 -3.25 -9.64 1.27
CA LEU A 25 -3.95 -8.43 1.63
C LEU A 25 -3.65 -7.29 0.65
N GLY A 26 -4.59 -6.38 0.49
CA GLY A 26 -4.40 -5.21 -0.38
C GLY A 26 -5.72 -4.59 -0.80
N PRO A 27 -5.70 -3.41 -1.42
CA PRO A 27 -6.93 -2.69 -1.75
C PRO A 27 -7.83 -3.50 -2.68
N ARG A 28 -9.11 -3.18 -2.68
CA ARG A 28 -10.05 -3.75 -3.65
C ARG A 28 -9.58 -3.48 -5.07
N GLN A 29 -9.82 -4.42 -5.99
CA GLN A 29 -9.47 -4.29 -7.42
C GLN A 29 -7.97 -4.14 -7.73
N CYS A 30 -7.05 -4.34 -6.79
CA CYS A 30 -5.60 -4.32 -7.04
C CYS A 30 -5.08 -5.60 -7.73
N GLY A 31 -5.92 -6.64 -7.84
CA GLY A 31 -5.62 -7.88 -8.57
C GLY A 31 -5.27 -9.09 -7.69
N LYS A 32 -5.74 -9.15 -6.43
CA LYS A 32 -5.55 -10.30 -5.52
C LYS A 32 -6.04 -11.61 -6.12
N THR A 33 -7.30 -11.65 -6.57
CA THR A 33 -7.92 -12.83 -7.21
C THR A 33 -7.17 -13.25 -8.49
N THR A 34 -6.66 -12.27 -9.27
CA THR A 34 -5.85 -12.56 -10.46
C THR A 34 -4.52 -13.20 -10.07
N LEU A 35 -3.85 -12.68 -9.04
CA LEU A 35 -2.60 -13.24 -8.53
C LEU A 35 -2.82 -14.65 -7.99
N SER A 36 -3.88 -14.88 -7.20
CA SER A 36 -4.18 -16.21 -6.66
C SER A 36 -4.45 -17.24 -7.75
N ARG A 37 -5.13 -16.85 -8.84
CA ARG A 37 -5.34 -17.72 -10.02
C ARG A 37 -4.05 -18.00 -10.77
N GLN A 38 -3.17 -16.99 -10.95
CA GLN A 38 -1.85 -17.18 -11.55
C GLN A 38 -0.97 -18.12 -10.69
N PHE A 39 -1.04 -17.99 -9.37
CA PHE A 39 -0.34 -18.87 -8.45
C PHE A 39 -0.90 -20.30 -8.52
N ALA A 40 -2.22 -20.46 -8.44
CA ALA A 40 -2.90 -21.75 -8.49
C ALA A 40 -2.64 -22.50 -9.81
N SER A 41 -2.52 -21.80 -10.94
CA SER A 41 -2.20 -22.42 -12.23
C SER A 41 -0.80 -23.07 -12.29
N GLN A 42 0.08 -22.72 -11.36
CA GLN A 42 1.41 -23.31 -11.21
C GLN A 42 1.48 -24.34 -10.06
N TRP A 43 0.36 -24.53 -9.35
CA TRP A 43 0.29 -25.48 -8.25
C TRP A 43 0.23 -26.91 -8.76
N LYS A 44 1.01 -27.83 -8.15
CA LYS A 44 1.17 -29.20 -8.64
C LYS A 44 -0.05 -30.11 -8.40
N SER A 45 -0.89 -29.76 -7.43
CA SER A 45 -2.10 -30.50 -7.10
C SER A 45 -3.35 -29.66 -7.39
N GLU A 46 -4.53 -30.20 -7.09
CA GLU A 46 -5.79 -29.51 -7.28
C GLU A 46 -5.86 -28.21 -6.46
N ALA A 47 -6.52 -27.18 -7.02
CA ALA A 47 -6.81 -25.91 -6.37
C ALA A 47 -8.33 -25.69 -6.33
N THR A 48 -8.88 -25.57 -5.13
CA THR A 48 -10.30 -25.31 -4.89
C THR A 48 -10.50 -23.85 -4.54
N PHE A 49 -11.52 -23.19 -5.13
CA PHE A 49 -11.81 -21.79 -4.93
C PHE A 49 -13.17 -21.60 -4.25
N PHE A 50 -13.21 -20.71 -3.27
CA PHE A 50 -14.41 -20.18 -2.65
C PHE A 50 -14.40 -18.66 -2.71
N ASP A 51 -15.45 -18.07 -3.30
CA ASP A 51 -15.65 -16.63 -3.38
C ASP A 51 -16.79 -16.25 -2.42
N LEU A 52 -16.48 -15.56 -1.34
CA LEU A 52 -17.45 -15.16 -0.32
C LEU A 52 -18.36 -13.99 -0.77
N GLU A 53 -18.19 -13.49 -1.99
CA GLU A 53 -19.19 -12.66 -2.67
C GLU A 53 -20.26 -13.51 -3.43
N HIS A 54 -19.96 -14.79 -3.70
CA HIS A 54 -20.85 -15.65 -4.47
C HIS A 54 -21.77 -16.46 -3.55
N PRO A 55 -23.11 -16.34 -3.65
CA PRO A 55 -24.06 -17.00 -2.73
C PRO A 55 -23.88 -18.53 -2.61
N ARG A 56 -23.57 -19.21 -3.72
CA ARG A 56 -23.35 -20.67 -3.70
C ARG A 56 -22.13 -21.07 -2.85
N ASP A 57 -21.07 -20.28 -2.88
CA ASP A 57 -19.85 -20.59 -2.11
C ASP A 57 -20.07 -20.25 -0.62
N VAL A 58 -20.84 -19.20 -0.32
CA VAL A 58 -21.29 -18.92 1.06
C VAL A 58 -22.10 -20.10 1.58
N GLN A 59 -23.07 -20.60 0.81
CA GLN A 59 -23.88 -21.76 1.19
C GLN A 59 -23.04 -23.04 1.38
N ARG A 60 -22.05 -23.29 0.52
CA ARG A 60 -21.13 -24.43 0.68
C ARG A 60 -20.30 -24.36 1.98
N LEU A 61 -20.10 -23.16 2.52
CA LEU A 61 -19.35 -22.90 3.74
C LEU A 61 -20.25 -22.63 4.97
N GLU A 62 -21.56 -22.96 4.91
CA GLU A 62 -22.44 -22.90 6.08
C GLU A 62 -21.94 -23.83 7.22
N GLU A 63 -21.45 -25.04 6.84
CA GLU A 63 -20.76 -25.95 7.73
C GLU A 63 -19.26 -26.03 7.33
N PRO A 64 -18.46 -25.02 7.69
CA PRO A 64 -17.16 -24.84 7.06
C PRO A 64 -16.14 -25.94 7.45
N MET A 65 -16.30 -26.56 8.63
CA MET A 65 -15.45 -27.67 9.03
C MET A 65 -15.67 -28.87 8.11
N LEU A 66 -16.94 -29.26 7.91
CA LEU A 66 -17.33 -30.38 7.04
C LEU A 66 -16.95 -30.11 5.59
N ALA A 67 -17.14 -28.87 5.13
CA ALA A 67 -16.85 -28.48 3.76
C ALA A 67 -15.35 -28.52 3.41
N LEU A 68 -14.48 -28.19 4.38
CA LEU A 68 -13.05 -27.99 4.13
C LEU A 68 -12.18 -29.17 4.59
N GLU A 69 -12.61 -30.00 5.54
CA GLU A 69 -11.77 -31.04 6.15
C GLU A 69 -11.33 -32.14 5.17
N ASN A 70 -12.11 -32.39 4.12
CA ASN A 70 -11.82 -33.44 3.14
C ASN A 70 -11.12 -32.90 1.87
N ILE A 71 -10.85 -31.61 1.78
CA ILE A 71 -10.18 -31.00 0.62
C ILE A 71 -8.68 -31.02 0.85
N SER A 72 -7.94 -31.59 -0.11
CA SER A 72 -6.48 -31.54 -0.14
C SER A 72 -5.98 -30.57 -1.21
N GLY A 73 -4.69 -30.20 -1.13
CA GLY A 73 -4.09 -29.29 -2.11
C GLY A 73 -4.21 -27.82 -1.72
N LEU A 74 -4.45 -26.93 -2.67
CA LEU A 74 -4.56 -25.49 -2.45
C LEU A 74 -6.03 -25.09 -2.32
N ILE A 75 -6.40 -24.48 -1.20
CA ILE A 75 -7.72 -23.94 -0.95
C ILE A 75 -7.62 -22.42 -0.95
N VAL A 76 -8.27 -21.76 -1.89
CA VAL A 76 -8.31 -20.30 -2.04
C VAL A 76 -9.66 -19.80 -1.56
N ILE A 77 -9.66 -18.87 -0.58
CA ILE A 77 -10.88 -18.25 -0.03
C ILE A 77 -10.77 -16.74 -0.27
N ASP A 78 -11.60 -16.20 -1.16
CA ASP A 78 -11.62 -14.79 -1.51
C ASP A 78 -12.61 -14.01 -0.63
N GLU A 79 -12.27 -12.74 -0.34
CA GLU A 79 -13.05 -11.79 0.49
C GLU A 79 -13.32 -12.32 1.91
N ILE A 80 -12.29 -12.91 2.55
CA ILE A 80 -12.36 -13.57 3.87
C ILE A 80 -12.97 -12.69 4.97
N GLN A 81 -12.85 -11.36 4.88
CA GLN A 81 -13.42 -10.43 5.87
C GLN A 81 -14.96 -10.47 5.93
N ARG A 82 -15.64 -11.07 4.93
CA ARG A 82 -17.11 -11.22 4.93
C ARG A 82 -17.59 -12.32 5.87
N THR A 83 -16.74 -13.27 6.22
CA THR A 83 -17.07 -14.39 7.10
C THR A 83 -15.96 -14.58 8.13
N PRO A 84 -15.88 -13.69 9.14
CA PRO A 84 -14.82 -13.75 10.17
C PRO A 84 -14.79 -15.07 10.94
N ASP A 85 -15.92 -15.76 11.07
CA ASP A 85 -16.06 -17.04 11.78
C ASP A 85 -15.27 -18.19 11.11
N LEU A 86 -14.75 -17.98 9.88
CA LEU A 86 -13.85 -18.94 9.25
C LEU A 86 -12.45 -18.97 9.89
N PHE A 87 -12.00 -17.91 10.56
CA PHE A 87 -10.64 -17.90 11.13
C PHE A 87 -10.43 -18.96 12.22
N PRO A 88 -11.33 -19.19 13.18
CA PRO A 88 -11.23 -20.30 14.14
C PRO A 88 -11.22 -21.67 13.45
N VAL A 89 -12.02 -21.86 12.42
CA VAL A 89 -12.07 -23.11 11.63
C VAL A 89 -10.75 -23.36 10.93
N LEU A 90 -10.23 -22.34 10.23
CA LEU A 90 -8.92 -22.41 9.56
C LEU A 90 -7.78 -22.74 10.53
N ARG A 91 -7.85 -22.26 11.78
CA ARG A 91 -6.89 -22.62 12.81
C ARG A 91 -6.89 -24.14 13.08
N VAL A 92 -8.08 -24.72 13.31
CA VAL A 92 -8.21 -26.16 13.61
C VAL A 92 -7.74 -26.98 12.41
N LEU A 93 -8.14 -26.59 11.20
CA LEU A 93 -7.76 -27.25 9.97
C LEU A 93 -6.25 -27.15 9.69
N ALA A 94 -5.64 -25.98 9.91
CA ALA A 94 -4.20 -25.78 9.76
C ALA A 94 -3.36 -26.69 10.66
N ASP A 95 -3.87 -27.03 11.85
CA ASP A 95 -3.20 -27.94 12.77
C ASP A 95 -3.40 -29.42 12.41
N ARG A 96 -4.58 -29.78 11.88
CA ARG A 96 -4.95 -31.17 11.58
C ARG A 96 -4.56 -31.63 10.19
N HIS A 97 -4.69 -30.76 9.16
CA HIS A 97 -4.57 -31.11 7.74
C HIS A 97 -3.26 -30.64 7.12
N LYS A 98 -2.18 -31.40 7.33
CA LYS A 98 -0.86 -31.08 6.74
C LYS A 98 -0.80 -31.12 5.20
N LYS A 99 -1.80 -31.77 4.54
CA LYS A 99 -1.87 -31.87 3.07
C LYS A 99 -2.61 -30.71 2.40
N ALA A 100 -3.33 -29.88 3.16
CA ALA A 100 -4.01 -28.70 2.64
C ALA A 100 -3.20 -27.45 2.90
N LYS A 101 -3.26 -26.48 1.99
CA LYS A 101 -2.69 -25.14 2.10
C LYS A 101 -3.81 -24.12 1.84
N TYR A 102 -3.93 -23.17 2.74
CA TYR A 102 -4.99 -22.16 2.68
C TYR A 102 -4.42 -20.83 2.21
N LEU A 103 -4.95 -20.31 1.10
CA LEU A 103 -4.64 -18.99 0.57
C LEU A 103 -5.88 -18.10 0.72
N ILE A 104 -5.86 -17.20 1.67
CA ILE A 104 -6.99 -16.31 1.94
C ILE A 104 -6.71 -14.92 1.35
N LEU A 105 -7.74 -14.30 0.77
CA LEU A 105 -7.64 -12.98 0.18
C LEU A 105 -8.51 -12.00 0.95
N GLY A 106 -7.97 -10.81 1.25
CA GLY A 106 -8.69 -9.79 2.00
C GLY A 106 -8.45 -8.38 1.48
N SER A 107 -9.50 -7.56 1.46
CA SER A 107 -9.43 -6.16 1.03
C SER A 107 -9.29 -5.16 2.20
N ALA A 108 -9.02 -5.65 3.40
CA ALA A 108 -8.72 -4.87 4.59
C ALA A 108 -7.38 -5.28 5.20
N SER A 109 -6.75 -4.36 5.95
CA SER A 109 -5.49 -4.62 6.63
C SER A 109 -5.65 -5.62 7.77
N ARG A 110 -4.49 -6.13 8.25
CA ARG A 110 -4.45 -6.99 9.45
C ARG A 110 -5.20 -6.38 10.63
N ASP A 111 -5.07 -5.07 10.85
CA ASP A 111 -5.67 -4.40 12.00
C ASP A 111 -7.20 -4.35 11.92
N LEU A 112 -7.77 -4.17 10.71
CA LEU A 112 -9.21 -4.27 10.49
C LEU A 112 -9.73 -5.71 10.60
N ILE A 113 -8.88 -6.71 10.30
CA ILE A 113 -9.21 -8.14 10.42
C ILE A 113 -8.79 -8.71 11.79
N ARG A 114 -8.11 -7.94 12.64
CA ARG A 114 -7.34 -8.39 13.81
C ARG A 114 -8.14 -9.20 14.83
N GLN A 115 -9.38 -8.84 15.10
CA GLN A 115 -10.24 -9.59 16.01
C GLN A 115 -10.44 -11.06 15.58
N SER A 116 -10.34 -11.31 14.27
CA SER A 116 -10.54 -12.64 13.68
C SER A 116 -9.20 -13.39 13.47
N SER A 117 -8.10 -12.68 13.23
CA SER A 117 -6.80 -13.28 12.89
C SER A 117 -5.93 -13.64 14.11
N GLU A 118 -6.23 -13.16 15.31
CA GLU A 118 -5.53 -13.54 16.55
C GLU A 118 -5.54 -15.04 16.78
N THR A 119 -6.59 -15.72 16.34
CA THR A 119 -6.72 -17.18 16.43
C THR A 119 -5.69 -17.94 15.57
N LEU A 120 -5.15 -17.33 14.50
CA LEU A 120 -4.16 -17.92 13.60
C LEU A 120 -2.70 -17.54 13.93
N ALA A 121 -2.45 -16.96 15.10
CA ALA A 121 -1.10 -16.57 15.50
C ALA A 121 -0.11 -17.75 15.38
N GLY A 122 1.05 -17.50 14.74
CA GLY A 122 2.07 -18.53 14.46
C GLY A 122 1.77 -19.49 13.30
N ARG A 123 0.58 -19.40 12.65
CA ARG A 123 0.17 -20.28 11.53
C ARG A 123 -0.06 -19.53 10.23
N ILE A 124 -0.19 -18.23 10.30
CA ILE A 124 -0.50 -17.36 9.16
C ILE A 124 0.69 -16.48 8.81
N SER A 125 0.96 -16.37 7.51
CA SER A 125 1.86 -15.36 6.95
C SER A 125 1.11 -14.44 6.02
N TYR A 126 1.60 -13.21 5.90
CA TYR A 126 0.92 -12.16 5.14
C TYR A 126 1.78 -11.70 3.96
N LEU A 127 1.14 -11.57 2.80
CA LEU A 127 1.66 -10.86 1.65
C LEU A 127 0.76 -9.65 1.38
N GLU A 128 1.29 -8.46 1.54
CA GLU A 128 0.59 -7.24 1.15
C GLU A 128 0.93 -6.92 -0.30
N ILE A 129 -0.10 -6.69 -1.13
CA ILE A 129 0.06 -6.26 -2.52
C ILE A 129 -0.68 -4.96 -2.78
N GLY A 130 -0.11 -4.16 -3.68
CA GLY A 130 -0.80 -3.01 -4.27
C GLY A 130 -1.23 -3.27 -5.71
N GLY A 131 -1.52 -2.22 -6.43
CA GLY A 131 -1.69 -2.25 -7.89
C GLY A 131 -0.38 -2.63 -8.61
N PHE A 132 -0.21 -2.21 -9.85
CA PHE A 132 1.03 -2.43 -10.60
C PHE A 132 2.18 -1.58 -10.03
N SER A 133 3.40 -2.08 -10.10
CA SER A 133 4.62 -1.36 -9.76
C SER A 133 5.40 -0.96 -11.00
N SER A 134 6.30 0.01 -10.87
CA SER A 134 7.22 0.42 -11.94
C SER A 134 8.09 -0.75 -12.44
N GLN A 135 8.50 -1.65 -11.55
CA GLN A 135 9.22 -2.87 -11.93
C GLN A 135 8.36 -3.80 -12.80
N LEU A 136 7.07 -3.93 -12.47
CA LEU A 136 6.16 -4.81 -13.18
C LEU A 136 5.80 -4.28 -14.57
N VAL A 137 5.60 -2.95 -14.71
CA VAL A 137 5.19 -2.34 -15.99
C VAL A 137 6.37 -1.92 -16.86
N GLY A 138 7.57 -1.80 -16.28
CA GLY A 138 8.79 -1.37 -16.95
C GLY A 138 8.99 0.14 -16.98
N ALA A 139 10.25 0.57 -17.10
CA ALA A 139 10.66 1.96 -16.98
C ALA A 139 9.96 2.91 -17.97
N SER A 140 9.69 2.46 -19.19
CA SER A 140 9.00 3.27 -20.23
C SER A 140 7.55 3.61 -19.88
N LYS A 141 6.94 2.92 -18.94
CA LYS A 141 5.55 3.12 -18.51
C LYS A 141 5.43 3.76 -17.13
N THR A 142 6.54 4.14 -16.49
CA THR A 142 6.55 4.72 -15.14
C THR A 142 5.78 6.05 -15.08
N GLU A 143 5.91 6.91 -16.08
CA GLU A 143 5.14 8.15 -16.16
C GLU A 143 3.62 7.85 -16.24
N ARG A 144 3.22 6.91 -17.09
CA ARG A 144 1.82 6.49 -17.19
C ARG A 144 1.31 5.92 -15.87
N LEU A 145 2.15 5.16 -15.15
CA LEU A 145 1.83 4.61 -13.83
C LEU A 145 1.60 5.73 -12.81
N TRP A 146 2.45 6.75 -12.81
CA TRP A 146 2.26 7.91 -11.95
C TRP A 146 0.97 8.70 -12.28
N ILE A 147 0.71 8.97 -13.56
CA ILE A 147 -0.47 9.76 -13.97
C ILE A 147 -1.78 9.02 -13.72
N ARG A 148 -1.88 7.75 -14.14
CA ARG A 148 -3.11 6.94 -14.06
C ARG A 148 -3.29 6.18 -12.76
N GLY A 149 -2.23 6.07 -11.97
CA GLY A 149 -2.20 5.21 -10.79
C GLY A 149 -1.89 3.75 -11.10
N SER A 150 -1.79 2.99 -10.05
CA SER A 150 -1.34 1.59 -10.05
C SER A 150 -2.47 0.58 -10.24
N PHE A 151 -3.74 0.98 -10.07
CA PHE A 151 -4.87 0.07 -10.23
C PHE A 151 -4.95 -0.48 -11.66
N PRO A 152 -5.04 -1.82 -11.84
CA PRO A 152 -4.98 -2.44 -13.17
C PRO A 152 -5.95 -1.87 -14.19
N ARG A 153 -7.21 -1.65 -13.81
CA ARG A 153 -8.23 -1.12 -14.73
C ARG A 153 -7.98 0.33 -15.13
N SER A 154 -7.47 1.17 -14.22
CA SER A 154 -7.08 2.54 -14.53
C SER A 154 -5.85 2.57 -15.43
N PHE A 155 -4.81 1.84 -15.04
CA PHE A 155 -3.54 1.80 -15.78
C PHE A 155 -3.69 1.27 -17.21
N LEU A 156 -4.48 0.20 -17.39
CA LEU A 156 -4.71 -0.47 -18.68
C LEU A 156 -5.83 0.17 -19.51
N ALA A 157 -6.48 1.22 -19.04
CA ALA A 157 -7.54 1.91 -19.77
C ALA A 157 -7.06 2.37 -21.16
N GLN A 158 -7.97 2.39 -22.13
CA GLN A 158 -7.67 2.70 -23.52
C GLN A 158 -7.09 4.11 -23.68
N ASN A 159 -7.61 5.08 -22.95
CA ASN A 159 -7.20 6.49 -22.99
C ASN A 159 -7.29 7.15 -21.61
N GLU A 160 -6.89 8.42 -21.51
CA GLU A 160 -6.88 9.17 -20.25
C GLU A 160 -8.29 9.36 -19.70
N ALA A 161 -9.28 9.67 -20.56
CA ALA A 161 -10.66 9.87 -20.13
C ALA A 161 -11.26 8.59 -19.51
N ALA A 162 -11.07 7.43 -20.13
CA ALA A 162 -11.52 6.15 -19.60
C ALA A 162 -10.81 5.79 -18.27
N SER A 163 -9.52 6.12 -18.14
CA SER A 163 -8.78 5.95 -16.90
C SER A 163 -9.32 6.87 -15.79
N TYR A 164 -9.60 8.12 -16.11
CA TYR A 164 -10.14 9.09 -15.17
C TYR A 164 -11.56 8.69 -14.71
N GLN A 165 -12.43 8.33 -15.65
CA GLN A 165 -13.79 7.86 -15.33
C GLN A 165 -13.76 6.66 -14.38
N TRP A 166 -12.90 5.67 -14.68
CA TRP A 166 -12.75 4.50 -13.79
C TRP A 166 -12.35 4.91 -12.37
N ARG A 167 -11.43 5.87 -12.21
CA ARG A 167 -10.99 6.36 -10.89
C ARG A 167 -12.12 7.06 -10.13
N GLN A 168 -12.96 7.84 -10.83
CA GLN A 168 -14.15 8.46 -10.24
C GLN A 168 -15.16 7.42 -9.78
N ASP A 169 -15.45 6.42 -10.63
CA ASP A 169 -16.36 5.31 -10.32
C ASP A 169 -15.82 4.46 -9.15
N PHE A 170 -14.51 4.25 -9.09
CA PHE A 170 -13.87 3.57 -7.97
C PHE A 170 -14.09 4.33 -6.66
N ILE A 171 -13.84 5.64 -6.65
CA ILE A 171 -14.04 6.50 -5.46
C ILE A 171 -15.50 6.44 -5.00
N ALA A 172 -16.47 6.57 -5.90
CA ALA A 172 -17.89 6.49 -5.59
C ALA A 172 -18.26 5.12 -5.00
N THR A 173 -17.87 4.03 -5.67
CA THR A 173 -18.15 2.66 -5.22
C THR A 173 -17.49 2.35 -3.87
N PHE A 174 -16.27 2.81 -3.66
CA PHE A 174 -15.55 2.63 -2.39
C PHE A 174 -16.30 3.28 -1.23
N LEU A 175 -16.81 4.50 -1.42
CA LEU A 175 -17.54 5.25 -0.41
C LEU A 175 -18.94 4.67 -0.12
N GLU A 176 -19.66 4.27 -1.17
CA GLU A 176 -21.07 3.87 -1.07
C GLU A 176 -21.27 2.38 -0.76
N ARG A 177 -20.32 1.54 -1.15
CA ARG A 177 -20.42 0.08 -1.02
C ARG A 177 -19.34 -0.51 -0.13
N ASP A 178 -18.06 -0.21 -0.39
CA ASP A 178 -16.95 -0.95 0.20
C ASP A 178 -16.78 -0.62 1.69
N ILE A 179 -16.87 0.65 2.07
CA ILE A 179 -16.83 1.08 3.48
C ILE A 179 -17.98 0.50 4.30
N PRO A 180 -19.27 0.58 3.86
CA PRO A 180 -20.37 -0.07 4.58
C PRO A 180 -20.23 -1.58 4.73
N GLN A 181 -19.68 -2.27 3.73
CA GLN A 181 -19.43 -3.72 3.81
C GLN A 181 -18.41 -4.14 4.87
N LEU A 182 -17.59 -3.22 5.35
CA LEU A 182 -16.70 -3.45 6.49
C LEU A 182 -17.40 -3.28 7.85
N GLY A 183 -18.72 -3.13 7.87
CA GLY A 183 -19.52 -2.90 9.09
C GLY A 183 -19.38 -1.47 9.64
N ILE A 184 -18.88 -0.52 8.83
CA ILE A 184 -18.58 0.83 9.26
C ILE A 184 -19.69 1.77 8.79
N ASN A 185 -20.46 2.29 9.75
CA ASN A 185 -21.56 3.19 9.47
C ASN A 185 -21.07 4.66 9.48
N ILE A 186 -20.58 5.12 8.33
CA ILE A 186 -20.18 6.52 8.07
C ILE A 186 -20.93 7.00 6.82
N PRO A 187 -21.62 8.16 6.86
CA PRO A 187 -22.24 8.70 5.66
C PRO A 187 -21.22 8.89 4.52
N ALA A 188 -21.51 8.33 3.34
CA ALA A 188 -20.62 8.40 2.18
C ALA A 188 -20.22 9.84 1.80
N LYS A 189 -21.16 10.79 1.92
CA LYS A 189 -20.89 12.23 1.69
C LYS A 189 -19.87 12.79 2.67
N ALA A 190 -19.94 12.44 3.97
CA ALA A 190 -19.01 12.90 4.98
C ALA A 190 -17.61 12.34 4.74
N MET A 191 -17.50 11.03 4.50
CA MET A 191 -16.23 10.39 4.16
C MET A 191 -15.64 10.92 2.85
N GLY A 192 -16.46 11.18 1.82
CA GLY A 192 -16.00 11.76 0.56
C GLY A 192 -15.48 13.19 0.72
N ARG A 193 -16.09 14.01 1.59
CA ARG A 193 -15.55 15.33 1.96
C ARG A 193 -14.21 15.21 2.69
N PHE A 194 -14.14 14.33 3.69
CA PHE A 194 -12.90 14.06 4.41
C PHE A 194 -11.78 13.61 3.46
N TRP A 195 -12.05 12.66 2.55
CA TRP A 195 -11.06 12.12 1.62
C TRP A 195 -10.52 13.20 0.67
N ARG A 196 -11.40 14.06 0.12
CA ARG A 196 -10.95 15.22 -0.68
C ARG A 196 -10.11 16.22 0.12
N MET A 197 -10.50 16.53 1.36
CA MET A 197 -9.69 17.39 2.23
C MET A 197 -8.34 16.76 2.54
N LEU A 198 -8.33 15.44 2.81
CA LEU A 198 -7.11 14.70 3.11
C LEU A 198 -6.13 14.71 1.92
N ALA A 199 -6.62 14.77 0.67
CA ALA A 199 -5.76 14.91 -0.51
C ALA A 199 -4.86 16.15 -0.44
N HIS A 200 -5.34 17.25 0.14
CA HIS A 200 -4.53 18.45 0.34
C HIS A 200 -3.43 18.28 1.40
N TYR A 201 -3.55 17.30 2.28
CA TYR A 201 -2.52 16.90 3.25
C TYR A 201 -1.50 15.90 2.70
N HIS A 202 -1.60 15.52 1.43
CA HIS A 202 -0.63 14.61 0.82
C HIS A 202 0.79 15.17 0.92
N GLY A 203 1.73 14.39 1.45
CA GLY A 203 3.10 14.80 1.77
C GLY A 203 3.24 15.70 3.01
N GLN A 204 2.18 15.88 3.81
CA GLN A 204 2.18 16.78 4.96
C GLN A 204 1.83 16.06 6.28
N VAL A 205 2.22 16.67 7.38
CA VAL A 205 1.89 16.20 8.73
C VAL A 205 0.39 16.39 9.00
N PHE A 206 -0.27 15.31 9.40
CA PHE A 206 -1.71 15.31 9.65
C PHE A 206 -2.11 16.11 10.89
N ASN A 207 -3.14 16.94 10.75
CA ASN A 207 -3.74 17.70 11.86
C ASN A 207 -5.24 17.38 12.00
N ALA A 208 -5.55 16.38 12.85
CA ALA A 208 -6.92 15.94 13.08
C ALA A 208 -7.85 17.06 13.55
N SER A 209 -7.36 17.96 14.41
CA SER A 209 -8.17 19.07 14.94
C SER A 209 -8.51 20.11 13.87
N GLU A 210 -7.63 20.35 12.93
CA GLU A 210 -7.85 21.27 11.81
C GLU A 210 -8.90 20.71 10.83
N ILE A 211 -8.71 19.46 10.39
CA ILE A 211 -9.69 18.79 9.53
C ILE A 211 -11.02 18.61 10.24
N GLY A 212 -11.01 18.19 11.52
CA GLY A 212 -12.22 18.02 12.31
C GLY A 212 -13.06 19.30 12.37
N ARG A 213 -12.44 20.45 12.67
CA ARG A 213 -13.11 21.77 12.65
C ARG A 213 -13.72 22.08 11.29
N SER A 214 -12.98 21.85 10.21
CA SER A 214 -13.44 22.13 8.85
C SER A 214 -14.61 21.23 8.40
N LEU A 215 -14.74 20.03 8.99
CA LEU A 215 -15.81 19.07 8.70
C LEU A 215 -16.97 19.16 9.69
N GLY A 216 -16.82 19.89 10.80
CA GLY A 216 -17.80 19.92 11.88
C GLY A 216 -17.85 18.62 12.70
N VAL A 217 -16.71 17.93 12.83
CA VAL A 217 -16.58 16.70 13.63
C VAL A 217 -15.43 16.82 14.65
N SER A 218 -15.39 15.91 15.63
CA SER A 218 -14.30 15.86 16.59
C SER A 218 -12.97 15.41 15.91
N ASP A 219 -11.85 15.76 16.51
CA ASP A 219 -10.52 15.30 16.13
C ASP A 219 -10.42 13.77 16.19
N HIS A 220 -11.04 13.14 17.17
CA HIS A 220 -11.16 11.69 17.28
C HIS A 220 -11.91 11.08 16.09
N THR A 221 -12.98 11.72 15.63
CA THR A 221 -13.71 11.27 14.42
C THR A 221 -12.87 11.43 13.17
N ALA A 222 -12.15 12.55 13.03
CA ALA A 222 -11.24 12.75 11.90
C ALA A 222 -10.10 11.71 11.90
N GLN A 223 -9.55 11.37 13.07
CA GLN A 223 -8.54 10.30 13.20
C GLN A 223 -9.12 8.94 12.81
N ARG A 224 -10.33 8.59 13.28
CA ARG A 224 -11.02 7.34 12.91
C ARG A 224 -11.24 7.23 11.39
N TYR A 225 -11.56 8.34 10.72
CA TYR A 225 -11.71 8.36 9.26
C TYR A 225 -10.37 8.11 8.56
N LEU A 226 -9.28 8.69 9.07
CA LEU A 226 -7.93 8.44 8.58
C LEU A 226 -7.53 6.98 8.76
N ASP A 227 -7.78 6.40 9.95
CA ASP A 227 -7.44 5.00 10.26
C ASP A 227 -8.20 4.04 9.35
N LEU A 228 -9.44 4.35 9.01
CA LEU A 228 -10.23 3.59 8.04
C LEU A 228 -9.60 3.61 6.65
N LEU A 229 -9.23 4.79 6.14
CA LEU A 229 -8.57 4.90 4.83
C LEU A 229 -7.21 4.20 4.83
N SER A 230 -6.49 4.22 5.94
CA SER A 230 -5.23 3.49 6.08
C SER A 230 -5.46 1.98 6.12
N GLY A 231 -6.43 1.53 6.91
CA GLY A 231 -6.79 0.12 7.02
C GLY A 231 -7.36 -0.49 5.75
N THR A 232 -7.84 0.34 4.81
CA THR A 232 -8.28 -0.08 3.47
C THR A 232 -7.23 0.14 2.38
N PHE A 233 -6.00 0.45 2.75
CA PHE A 233 -4.86 0.65 1.84
C PHE A 233 -4.99 1.85 0.89
N MET A 234 -5.85 2.82 1.21
CA MET A 234 -5.97 4.04 0.39
C MET A 234 -4.90 5.06 0.76
N VAL A 235 -4.49 5.07 2.03
CA VAL A 235 -3.57 6.06 2.59
C VAL A 235 -2.52 5.35 3.45
N ARG A 236 -1.29 5.85 3.42
CA ARG A 236 -0.21 5.52 4.35
C ARG A 236 -0.09 6.62 5.40
N GLN A 237 -0.05 6.24 6.67
CA GLN A 237 0.36 7.09 7.77
C GLN A 237 1.85 6.85 8.02
N LEU A 238 2.72 7.63 7.40
CA LEU A 238 4.16 7.51 7.59
C LEU A 238 4.54 8.13 8.93
N ARG A 239 5.03 7.29 9.85
CA ARG A 239 5.38 7.70 11.21
C ARG A 239 6.71 8.46 11.25
N PRO A 240 6.91 9.37 12.20
CA PRO A 240 8.21 10.00 12.37
C PRO A 240 9.23 9.03 12.99
N TRP A 241 10.48 9.14 12.55
CA TRP A 241 11.60 8.47 13.19
C TRP A 241 12.02 9.23 14.45
N TYR A 242 12.06 8.54 15.59
CA TYR A 242 12.50 9.11 16.85
C TYR A 242 13.99 8.79 17.05
N SER A 243 14.85 9.78 16.88
CA SER A 243 16.22 9.73 17.37
C SER A 243 16.27 10.33 18.80
N ASN A 244 17.15 9.80 19.66
CA ASN A 244 17.34 10.29 21.04
C ASN A 244 17.95 11.71 21.08
N THR A 245 17.48 12.63 20.27
CA THR A 245 17.97 14.01 20.22
C THR A 245 17.15 14.90 21.14
N LYS A 246 17.81 15.89 21.79
CA LYS A 246 17.15 16.91 22.60
C LYS A 246 16.29 17.90 21.80
N LYS A 247 16.19 17.72 20.47
CA LYS A 247 15.42 18.59 19.56
C LYS A 247 13.94 18.21 19.56
N ARG A 248 13.06 19.20 19.38
CA ARG A 248 11.62 18.96 19.19
C ARG A 248 11.39 18.24 17.87
N ILE A 249 11.01 16.97 17.96
CA ILE A 249 10.66 16.12 16.82
C ILE A 249 9.15 16.20 16.56
N VAL A 250 8.75 16.21 15.30
CA VAL A 250 7.34 16.07 14.88
C VAL A 250 6.81 14.73 15.36
N LYS A 251 5.67 14.73 16.06
CA LYS A 251 5.09 13.51 16.64
C LYS A 251 3.97 12.90 15.79
N ARG A 252 3.38 13.70 14.91
CA ARG A 252 2.24 13.27 14.08
C ARG A 252 2.70 12.70 12.75
N PRO A 253 1.97 11.72 12.17
CA PRO A 253 2.35 11.11 10.90
C PRO A 253 2.21 12.08 9.73
N LYS A 254 3.03 11.91 8.69
CA LYS A 254 2.79 12.42 7.35
C LYS A 254 1.82 11.51 6.62
N ILE A 255 1.02 12.10 5.74
CA ILE A 255 -0.01 11.38 4.98
C ILE A 255 0.41 11.24 3.52
N TYR A 256 0.39 10.01 3.03
CA TYR A 256 0.60 9.72 1.62
C TYR A 256 -0.54 8.87 1.07
N PHE A 257 -1.11 9.27 -0.04
CA PHE A 257 -2.00 8.42 -0.83
C PHE A 257 -1.17 7.31 -1.47
N ARG A 258 -1.60 6.07 -1.31
CA ARG A 258 -0.86 4.91 -1.81
C ARG A 258 -1.03 4.69 -3.31
N ASP A 259 -1.96 5.43 -3.94
CA ASP A 259 -2.17 5.45 -5.38
C ASP A 259 -2.25 6.89 -5.89
N SER A 260 -1.33 7.25 -6.76
CA SER A 260 -1.26 8.61 -7.33
C SER A 260 -2.43 8.92 -8.26
N GLY A 261 -3.00 7.93 -8.94
CA GLY A 261 -4.18 8.11 -9.78
C GLY A 261 -5.42 8.47 -8.98
N ILE A 262 -5.63 7.83 -7.83
CA ILE A 262 -6.73 8.20 -6.92
C ILE A 262 -6.52 9.60 -6.35
N LEU A 263 -5.28 9.96 -5.97
CA LEU A 263 -4.95 11.33 -5.55
C LEU A 263 -5.30 12.36 -6.65
N HIS A 264 -4.90 12.08 -7.89
CA HIS A 264 -5.19 12.94 -9.04
C HIS A 264 -6.70 13.08 -9.29
N ALA A 265 -7.44 11.98 -9.18
CA ALA A 265 -8.90 12.00 -9.33
C ALA A 265 -9.60 12.82 -8.24
N LEU A 266 -9.10 12.80 -6.99
CA LEU A 266 -9.63 13.62 -5.89
C LEU A 266 -9.34 15.12 -6.10
N PHE A 267 -8.28 15.47 -6.83
CA PHE A 267 -7.97 16.83 -7.27
C PHE A 267 -8.64 17.22 -8.59
N ALA A 268 -9.46 16.35 -9.17
CA ALA A 268 -10.08 16.54 -10.50
C ALA A 268 -9.06 16.73 -11.64
N LEU A 269 -7.89 16.07 -11.56
CA LEU A 269 -6.85 16.08 -12.60
C LEU A 269 -7.08 14.89 -13.54
N GLU A 270 -7.47 15.19 -14.78
CA GLU A 270 -7.92 14.17 -15.71
C GLU A 270 -6.77 13.51 -16.48
N ASN A 271 -5.73 14.29 -16.77
CA ASN A 271 -4.67 13.93 -17.68
C ASN A 271 -3.29 14.46 -17.23
N LYS A 272 -2.25 14.11 -17.98
CA LYS A 272 -0.86 14.53 -17.70
C LYS A 272 -0.70 16.04 -17.63
N LYS A 273 -1.34 16.82 -18.53
CA LYS A 273 -1.18 18.29 -18.58
C LYS A 273 -1.69 18.91 -17.27
N ASP A 274 -2.83 18.43 -16.77
CA ASP A 274 -3.41 18.92 -15.52
C ASP A 274 -2.48 18.63 -14.33
N VAL A 275 -1.93 17.40 -14.25
CA VAL A 275 -0.98 17.01 -13.20
C VAL A 275 0.28 17.88 -13.23
N LEU A 276 0.86 18.12 -14.42
CA LEU A 276 2.09 18.88 -14.55
C LEU A 276 1.92 20.37 -14.24
N SER A 277 0.72 20.93 -14.38
CA SER A 277 0.42 22.33 -14.05
C SER A 277 -0.10 22.53 -12.62
N HIS A 278 -0.33 21.44 -11.85
CA HIS A 278 -0.93 21.54 -10.55
C HIS A 278 0.08 21.94 -9.45
N PRO A 279 -0.30 22.82 -8.49
CA PRO A 279 0.59 23.26 -7.42
C PRO A 279 1.13 22.12 -6.53
N LYS A 280 0.44 20.98 -6.45
CA LYS A 280 0.86 19.78 -5.71
C LYS A 280 1.68 18.79 -6.55
N LEU A 281 2.21 19.18 -7.70
CA LEU A 281 3.02 18.35 -8.60
C LEU A 281 4.15 17.65 -7.82
N GLY A 282 4.95 18.43 -7.07
CA GLY A 282 6.07 17.89 -6.29
C GLY A 282 5.63 16.86 -5.26
N ALA A 283 4.58 17.17 -4.49
CA ALA A 283 4.04 16.24 -3.49
C ALA A 283 3.47 14.96 -4.13
N SER A 284 2.77 15.07 -5.28
CA SER A 284 2.28 13.90 -6.02
C SER A 284 3.42 12.99 -6.47
N TRP A 285 4.50 13.56 -7.00
CA TRP A 285 5.69 12.81 -7.38
C TRP A 285 6.36 12.17 -6.17
N GLU A 286 6.48 12.92 -5.07
CA GLU A 286 7.06 12.44 -3.82
C GLU A 286 6.33 11.19 -3.30
N GLY A 287 5.01 11.26 -3.17
CA GLY A 287 4.23 10.10 -2.71
C GLY A 287 4.32 8.90 -3.65
N PHE A 288 4.29 9.12 -4.97
CA PHE A 288 4.47 8.07 -5.96
C PHE A 288 5.85 7.40 -5.82
N ALA A 289 6.92 8.20 -5.77
CA ALA A 289 8.28 7.70 -5.65
C ALA A 289 8.53 6.97 -4.33
N LEU A 290 7.96 7.48 -3.23
CA LEU A 290 8.03 6.86 -1.91
C LEU A 290 7.36 5.48 -1.91
N GLU A 291 6.12 5.36 -2.41
CA GLU A 291 5.42 4.07 -2.48
C GLU A 291 6.15 3.06 -3.37
N GLU A 292 6.71 3.50 -4.50
CA GLU A 292 7.51 2.63 -5.37
C GLU A 292 8.82 2.19 -4.69
N ALA A 293 9.48 3.08 -3.94
CA ALA A 293 10.70 2.75 -3.20
C ALA A 293 10.42 1.73 -2.09
N VAL A 294 9.38 1.95 -1.29
CA VAL A 294 8.95 1.02 -0.22
C VAL A 294 8.66 -0.36 -0.81
N ARG A 295 7.91 -0.40 -1.92
CA ARG A 295 7.53 -1.63 -2.61
C ARG A 295 8.74 -2.36 -3.20
N THR A 296 9.64 -1.62 -3.85
CA THR A 296 10.84 -2.17 -4.49
C THR A 296 11.84 -2.72 -3.48
N ALA A 297 12.02 -2.04 -2.35
CA ALA A 297 12.90 -2.48 -1.28
C ALA A 297 12.29 -3.58 -0.39
N GLY A 298 11.01 -3.95 -0.61
CA GLY A 298 10.31 -4.95 0.18
C GLY A 298 10.16 -4.55 1.65
N LEU A 299 10.04 -3.25 1.92
CA LEU A 299 9.91 -2.73 3.28
C LEU A 299 8.46 -2.84 3.76
N LYS A 300 8.30 -3.20 5.03
CA LYS A 300 6.99 -3.25 5.68
C LYS A 300 6.61 -1.87 6.21
N GLU A 301 5.34 -1.69 6.52
CA GLU A 301 4.81 -0.42 7.04
C GLU A 301 5.47 -0.01 8.36
N GLU A 302 5.74 -0.96 9.23
CA GLU A 302 6.42 -0.75 10.50
C GLU A 302 7.93 -0.46 10.39
N GLU A 303 8.54 -0.63 9.21
CA GLU A 303 9.97 -0.42 8.95
C GLU A 303 10.27 0.93 8.30
N VAL A 304 9.24 1.72 7.97
CA VAL A 304 9.38 2.98 7.22
C VAL A 304 8.94 4.17 8.05
N PHE A 305 9.72 5.25 7.98
CA PHE A 305 9.52 6.46 8.76
C PHE A 305 9.88 7.69 7.91
N PHE A 306 9.42 8.86 8.30
CA PHE A 306 10.05 10.10 7.88
C PHE A 306 10.85 10.69 9.04
N TRP A 307 11.74 11.59 8.77
CA TRP A 307 12.41 12.34 9.82
C TRP A 307 12.30 13.82 9.56
N SER A 308 11.92 14.57 10.59
CA SER A 308 11.80 16.02 10.52
C SER A 308 12.05 16.65 11.89
N VAL A 309 12.86 17.71 11.89
CA VAL A 309 13.07 18.58 13.04
C VAL A 309 12.44 19.93 12.74
N HIS A 310 11.63 20.45 13.68
CA HIS A 310 10.93 21.72 13.50
C HIS A 310 11.85 22.80 12.90
N SER A 311 11.47 23.30 11.72
CA SER A 311 12.10 24.43 10.99
C SER A 311 13.55 24.21 10.48
N ALA A 312 14.15 23.01 10.61
CA ALA A 312 15.57 22.86 10.34
C ALA A 312 15.93 21.84 9.25
N ALA A 313 15.39 20.63 9.31
CA ALA A 313 15.79 19.55 8.39
C ALA A 313 14.70 18.48 8.29
N GLU A 314 14.63 17.83 7.13
CA GLU A 314 13.68 16.77 6.83
C GLU A 314 14.30 15.75 5.88
N VAL A 315 13.88 14.47 6.01
CA VAL A 315 14.11 13.38 5.04
C VAL A 315 12.77 12.68 4.81
N ASP A 316 12.42 12.51 3.54
CA ASP A 316 11.09 12.01 3.14
C ASP A 316 10.85 10.56 3.58
N LEU A 317 11.88 9.71 3.51
CA LEU A 317 11.82 8.32 3.99
C LEU A 317 13.12 7.93 4.69
N VAL A 318 12.98 7.33 5.86
CA VAL A 318 14.08 6.74 6.65
C VAL A 318 13.70 5.31 7.01
N PHE A 319 14.62 4.38 6.87
CA PHE A 319 14.38 2.98 7.22
C PHE A 319 15.64 2.27 7.72
N PRO A 320 15.53 1.41 8.75
CA PRO A 320 16.61 0.55 9.21
C PRO A 320 16.71 -0.71 8.34
N LYS A 321 17.92 -1.13 8.03
CA LYS A 321 18.21 -2.42 7.39
C LYS A 321 19.55 -2.95 7.81
N LYS A 322 19.62 -4.23 8.23
CA LYS A 322 20.88 -4.89 8.67
C LYS A 322 21.69 -4.06 9.68
N GLY A 323 21.01 -3.46 10.66
CA GLY A 323 21.65 -2.66 11.71
C GLY A 323 22.16 -1.28 11.26
N ARG A 324 21.83 -0.83 10.06
CA ARG A 324 22.19 0.49 9.51
C ARG A 324 20.94 1.28 9.17
N LEU A 325 21.06 2.60 9.21
CA LEU A 325 19.98 3.51 8.84
C LEU A 325 20.24 4.12 7.47
N TYR A 326 19.20 4.16 6.65
CA TYR A 326 19.22 4.68 5.28
C TYR A 326 18.17 5.74 5.08
N GLY A 327 18.41 6.67 4.14
CA GLY A 327 17.47 7.73 3.79
C GLY A 327 17.15 7.74 2.30
N LEU A 328 15.93 8.17 1.99
CA LEU A 328 15.49 8.53 0.65
C LEU A 328 14.91 9.93 0.68
N GLU A 329 15.30 10.73 -0.29
CA GLU A 329 14.78 12.07 -0.55
C GLU A 329 14.18 12.09 -1.95
N VAL A 330 13.10 12.78 -2.18
CA VAL A 330 12.44 12.83 -3.48
C VAL A 330 12.45 14.26 -4.02
N LYS A 331 12.89 14.45 -5.25
CA LYS A 331 12.91 15.78 -5.89
C LYS A 331 12.36 15.68 -7.31
N TYR A 332 11.38 16.54 -7.63
CA TYR A 332 10.90 16.70 -9.01
C TYR A 332 11.66 17.84 -9.71
N VAL A 333 12.95 17.60 -9.98
CA VAL A 333 13.85 18.54 -10.64
C VAL A 333 14.80 17.80 -11.59
N GLN A 334 15.33 18.46 -12.61
CA GLN A 334 16.24 17.85 -13.60
C GLN A 334 17.62 17.52 -13.03
N ALA A 335 18.12 18.35 -12.12
CA ALA A 335 19.46 18.20 -11.50
C ALA A 335 19.36 18.49 -10.00
N PRO A 336 19.07 17.48 -9.17
CA PRO A 336 19.09 17.63 -7.72
C PRO A 336 20.45 18.09 -7.20
N ARG A 337 20.42 18.85 -6.09
CA ARG A 337 21.63 19.28 -5.37
C ARG A 337 21.52 18.87 -3.91
N VAL A 338 22.66 18.70 -3.26
CA VAL A 338 22.71 18.46 -1.81
C VAL A 338 22.27 19.73 -1.07
N THR A 339 21.30 19.60 -0.18
CA THR A 339 20.81 20.70 0.65
C THR A 339 21.38 20.63 2.06
N ASN A 340 21.29 21.75 2.81
CA ASN A 340 21.69 21.76 4.22
C ASN A 340 20.84 20.78 5.05
N SER A 341 19.55 20.62 4.71
CA SER A 341 18.66 19.63 5.33
C SER A 341 19.22 18.21 5.20
N MET A 342 19.65 17.81 3.99
CA MET A 342 20.24 16.50 3.74
C MET A 342 21.55 16.30 4.53
N ARG A 343 22.42 17.32 4.59
CA ARG A 343 23.66 17.25 5.37
C ARG A 343 23.40 17.10 6.86
N SER A 344 22.43 17.86 7.40
CA SER A 344 22.00 17.74 8.79
C SER A 344 21.46 16.35 9.09
N ALA A 345 20.62 15.82 8.21
CA ALA A 345 20.05 14.49 8.37
C ALA A 345 21.13 13.38 8.33
N MET A 346 22.08 13.47 7.38
CA MET A 346 23.22 12.54 7.30
C MET A 346 24.00 12.49 8.60
N ALA A 347 24.27 13.66 9.19
CA ALA A 347 25.03 13.76 10.42
C ALA A 347 24.22 13.33 11.65
N GLU A 348 22.98 13.87 11.84
CA GLU A 348 22.17 13.64 13.03
C GLU A 348 21.67 12.21 13.15
N LEU A 349 21.31 11.59 12.02
CA LEU A 349 20.84 10.21 11.97
C LEU A 349 21.95 9.20 11.74
N SER A 350 23.18 9.65 11.48
CA SER A 350 24.29 8.78 11.07
C SER A 350 23.88 7.87 9.91
N LEU A 351 23.21 8.44 8.87
CA LEU A 351 22.76 7.67 7.73
C LEU A 351 23.92 7.02 7.00
N SER A 352 23.85 5.74 6.75
CA SER A 352 24.83 5.00 5.98
C SER A 352 24.86 5.43 4.51
N HIS A 353 23.68 5.78 3.96
CA HIS A 353 23.52 6.33 2.62
C HIS A 353 22.22 7.10 2.50
N LEU A 354 22.21 8.12 1.64
CA LEU A 354 21.02 8.88 1.24
C LEU A 354 20.89 8.83 -0.28
N TRP A 355 19.77 8.32 -0.79
CA TRP A 355 19.44 8.37 -2.20
C TRP A 355 18.47 9.51 -2.48
N ILE A 356 18.70 10.22 -3.60
CA ILE A 356 17.79 11.26 -4.09
C ILE A 356 17.09 10.71 -5.33
N ILE A 357 15.80 10.45 -5.23
CA ILE A 357 14.98 9.98 -6.36
C ILE A 357 14.51 11.18 -7.17
N TYR A 358 14.70 11.12 -8.49
CA TYR A 358 14.34 12.20 -9.39
C TYR A 358 13.74 11.68 -10.73
N PRO A 359 13.08 12.54 -11.55
CA PRO A 359 12.44 12.11 -12.80
C PRO A 359 13.41 11.91 -13.98
N GLY A 360 14.72 12.02 -13.76
CA GLY A 360 15.74 11.83 -14.81
C GLY A 360 16.00 10.36 -15.16
N LYS A 361 17.11 10.12 -15.87
CA LYS A 361 17.45 8.79 -16.42
C LYS A 361 18.81 8.25 -15.97
N ILE A 362 19.63 9.04 -15.31
CA ILE A 362 21.04 8.72 -15.01
C ILE A 362 21.25 8.71 -13.51
N SER A 363 21.93 7.66 -13.00
CA SER A 363 22.39 7.62 -11.63
C SER A 363 23.80 8.24 -11.54
N TYR A 364 24.03 9.12 -10.55
CA TYR A 364 25.31 9.75 -10.32
C TYR A 364 25.52 10.09 -8.83
N PRO A 365 26.77 10.06 -8.33
CA PRO A 365 27.07 10.48 -6.96
C PRO A 365 27.07 12.01 -6.87
N LEU A 366 26.56 12.54 -5.74
CA LEU A 366 26.71 13.96 -5.37
C LEU A 366 27.69 14.14 -4.22
N ASP A 367 27.86 13.10 -3.39
CA ASP A 367 28.81 13.07 -2.27
C ASP A 367 29.15 11.60 -1.99
N LYS A 368 30.12 11.34 -1.08
CA LYS A 368 30.56 9.99 -0.72
C LYS A 368 29.40 9.04 -0.39
N ASN A 369 28.40 9.54 0.32
CA ASN A 369 27.24 8.75 0.77
C ASN A 369 25.90 9.35 0.29
N ILE A 370 25.89 10.14 -0.78
CA ILE A 370 24.68 10.72 -1.38
C ILE A 370 24.69 10.44 -2.88
N THR A 371 23.69 9.73 -3.36
CA THR A 371 23.56 9.33 -4.77
C THR A 371 22.21 9.74 -5.34
N VAL A 372 22.20 10.36 -6.51
CA VAL A 372 20.98 10.61 -7.29
C VAL A 372 20.66 9.39 -8.12
N ILE A 373 19.40 8.96 -8.07
CA ILE A 373 18.94 7.79 -8.81
C ILE A 373 17.60 8.08 -9.52
N PRO A 374 17.42 7.64 -10.76
CA PRO A 374 16.11 7.66 -11.43
C PRO A 374 15.19 6.55 -10.87
N MET A 375 13.89 6.69 -11.11
CA MET A 375 12.90 5.67 -10.74
C MET A 375 13.23 4.28 -11.32
N SER A 376 13.82 4.22 -12.51
CA SER A 376 14.23 2.95 -13.15
C SER A 376 15.30 2.18 -12.38
N ASP A 377 16.04 2.85 -11.53
CA ASP A 377 17.18 2.30 -10.82
C ASP A 377 16.90 1.98 -9.34
N LEU A 378 15.64 2.08 -8.91
CA LEU A 378 15.25 1.75 -7.52
C LEU A 378 15.67 0.33 -7.11
N ASN A 379 15.65 -0.63 -8.02
CA ASN A 379 16.12 -2.00 -7.79
C ASN A 379 17.65 -2.11 -7.61
N LYS A 380 18.40 -1.07 -7.96
CA LYS A 380 19.85 -1.02 -7.76
C LYS A 380 20.25 -0.48 -6.39
N ILE A 381 19.29 -0.03 -5.57
CA ILE A 381 19.52 0.33 -4.17
C ILE A 381 20.01 -0.91 -3.44
N LYS A 382 21.32 -0.97 -3.20
CA LYS A 382 21.95 -2.07 -2.45
C LYS A 382 21.85 -1.79 -0.96
N ILE A 383 21.06 -2.58 -0.22
CA ILE A 383 20.86 -2.47 1.21
C ILE A 383 21.33 -3.74 1.92
#